data_fc9ad4172e49ed02bdea7533933c73e0
#
_entry.id   fc9ad4172e49ed02bdea7533933c73e0
#
_cell.length_a   1.000
_cell.length_b   1.000
_cell.length_c   1.000
_cell.angle_alpha   90.00
_cell.angle_beta   90.00
_cell.angle_gamma   90.00
#
_symmetry.space_group_name_H-M   'P 1'
#
loop_
_entity.id
_entity.type
_entity.pdbx_description
1 polymer ?
#
loop_
_entity_poly.entity_id
_entity_poly.type
_entity_poly.pdbx_seq_one_letter_code
_entity_poly.pdbx_strand_id
1 'polypeptide(L)'
;PCYSSDVIKLQLVEAGLVECLLEIVQKTVDSDKEEDISELKTASDLMVLLLLGDESMQKLFEGGKGSVFQRVLSWIPSNSHQLQLAGALAIANFARNDGNCIHMVDNGIVQKLMDLLDRHVEDGNVTVQHAALSALRNLAIPVVNKAKMLSAGVAEAVLKFLRSEMPPVQFKLLGTLRMLIDAQAEAAEQLGKNVKLVERLVEWCEAKDHAGVMGESNRLLSALIRHSKSKDVIRTIVQSGGIKHLVTMATSEHVIMQNEALVALALIAALELVTAEKDLENAQLVQILHRLLSDDRSAPEIKYNSMVLICALIGSEPLQKEVQSMAFLEVVSKLRSHENKTVAQQASLTEQRLAVES
;
A
#
# COMPACT_ATOMS: atom_id res chain seq x y z
N PRO A 1 0.69 14.20 24.60
CA PRO A 1 -0.41 15.07 24.19
C PRO A 1 -1.61 14.29 23.62
N CYS A 2 -1.41 13.13 22.95
CA CYS A 2 -2.51 12.35 22.40
C CYS A 2 -3.44 11.72 23.45
N TYR A 3 -2.88 11.29 24.56
CA TYR A 3 -3.65 10.63 25.63
C TYR A 3 -4.75 11.50 26.22
N SER A 4 -4.50 12.77 26.42
CA SER A 4 -5.52 13.69 26.95
C SER A 4 -6.67 13.95 25.96
N SER A 5 -6.35 13.95 24.67
CA SER A 5 -7.35 14.13 23.60
C SER A 5 -8.30 12.94 23.48
N ASP A 6 -7.81 11.72 23.60
CA ASP A 6 -8.62 10.50 23.51
C ASP A 6 -9.55 10.34 24.72
N VAL A 7 -9.06 10.69 25.92
CA VAL A 7 -9.88 10.73 27.14
C VAL A 7 -11.03 11.72 27.00
N ILE A 8 -10.75 12.92 26.47
CA ILE A 8 -11.77 13.96 26.23
C ILE A 8 -12.83 13.46 25.24
N LYS A 9 -12.42 12.82 24.15
CA LYS A 9 -13.36 12.23 23.16
C LYS A 9 -14.29 11.22 23.82
N LEU A 10 -13.76 10.33 24.64
CA LEU A 10 -14.55 9.33 25.36
C LEU A 10 -15.54 10.02 26.33
N GLN A 11 -15.09 11.00 27.10
CA GLN A 11 -15.91 11.76 28.03
C GLN A 11 -17.07 12.48 27.33
N LEU A 12 -16.81 13.07 26.15
CA LEU A 12 -17.84 13.74 25.34
C LEU A 12 -18.87 12.76 24.82
N VAL A 13 -18.44 11.56 24.39
CA VAL A 13 -19.35 10.51 23.99
C VAL A 13 -20.24 10.06 25.17
N GLU A 14 -19.66 9.87 26.35
CA GLU A 14 -20.38 9.48 27.55
C GLU A 14 -21.34 10.57 28.04
N ALA A 15 -21.02 11.83 27.78
CA ALA A 15 -21.85 12.98 28.15
C ALA A 15 -23.04 13.21 27.19
N GLY A 16 -23.18 12.44 26.13
CA GLY A 16 -24.30 12.53 25.20
C GLY A 16 -24.11 13.49 24.04
N LEU A 17 -22.88 13.91 23.73
CA LEU A 17 -22.61 14.81 22.59
C LEU A 17 -23.05 14.20 21.25
N VAL A 18 -22.90 12.88 21.10
CA VAL A 18 -23.23 12.16 19.87
C VAL A 18 -24.71 12.30 19.52
N GLU A 19 -25.58 12.13 20.51
CA GLU A 19 -27.03 12.24 20.33
C GLU A 19 -27.42 13.65 19.87
N CYS A 20 -26.79 14.69 20.43
CA CYS A 20 -26.99 16.07 20.02
C CYS A 20 -26.55 16.30 18.56
N LEU A 21 -25.37 15.75 18.17
CA LEU A 21 -24.84 15.87 16.81
C LEU A 21 -25.76 15.18 15.79
N LEU A 22 -26.28 14.00 16.11
CA LEU A 22 -27.22 13.28 15.25
C LEU A 22 -28.53 14.05 15.06
N GLU A 23 -29.03 14.70 16.09
CA GLU A 23 -30.22 15.56 15.98
C GLU A 23 -29.97 16.76 15.05
N ILE A 24 -28.82 17.41 15.16
CA ILE A 24 -28.45 18.53 14.28
C ILE A 24 -28.39 18.05 12.83
N VAL A 25 -27.74 16.94 12.57
CA VAL A 25 -27.67 16.35 11.22
C VAL A 25 -29.08 16.07 10.68
N GLN A 26 -29.95 15.47 11.48
CA GLN A 26 -31.32 15.15 11.07
C GLN A 26 -32.14 16.38 10.71
N LYS A 27 -31.95 17.48 11.43
CA LYS A 27 -32.68 18.73 11.21
C LYS A 27 -32.17 19.53 10.02
N THR A 28 -30.88 19.40 9.67
CA THR A 28 -30.19 20.30 8.72
C THR A 28 -29.93 19.66 7.37
N VAL A 29 -30.03 18.33 7.24
CA VAL A 29 -29.63 17.59 6.03
C VAL A 29 -30.35 18.02 4.75
N ASP A 30 -31.63 18.33 4.85
CA ASP A 30 -32.48 18.68 3.71
C ASP A 30 -32.70 20.20 3.55
N SER A 31 -31.98 21.02 4.29
CA SER A 31 -32.11 22.47 4.27
C SER A 31 -31.16 23.11 3.25
N ASP A 32 -31.66 24.11 2.53
CA ASP A 32 -30.89 24.92 1.60
C ASP A 32 -30.36 26.23 2.25
N LYS A 33 -30.66 26.45 3.52
CA LYS A 33 -30.20 27.63 4.23
C LYS A 33 -28.70 27.53 4.52
N GLU A 34 -27.97 28.61 4.28
CA GLU A 34 -26.52 28.67 4.47
C GLU A 34 -26.10 28.34 5.91
N GLU A 35 -26.88 28.81 6.90
CA GLU A 35 -26.65 28.52 8.31
C GLU A 35 -26.77 27.00 8.60
N ASP A 36 -27.83 26.35 8.08
CA ASP A 36 -28.07 24.92 8.26
C ASP A 36 -27.01 24.07 7.55
N ILE A 37 -26.54 24.51 6.37
CA ILE A 37 -25.44 23.85 5.64
C ILE A 37 -24.15 23.90 6.46
N SER A 38 -23.86 25.02 7.09
CA SER A 38 -22.71 25.19 7.98
C SER A 38 -22.82 24.34 9.23
N GLU A 39 -24.00 24.26 9.83
CA GLU A 39 -24.25 23.40 11.00
C GLU A 39 -24.11 21.90 10.66
N LEU A 40 -24.64 21.49 9.52
CA LEU A 40 -24.50 20.12 9.03
C LEU A 40 -23.02 19.73 8.89
N LYS A 41 -22.25 20.60 8.28
CA LYS A 41 -20.81 20.38 8.11
C LYS A 41 -20.11 20.24 9.47
N THR A 42 -20.35 21.18 10.37
CA THR A 42 -19.73 21.19 11.70
C THR A 42 -20.12 19.95 12.50
N ALA A 43 -21.39 19.60 12.53
CA ALA A 43 -21.87 18.44 13.28
C ALA A 43 -21.34 17.12 12.74
N SER A 44 -21.33 16.93 11.42
CA SER A 44 -20.82 15.71 10.80
C SER A 44 -19.29 15.60 10.92
N ASP A 45 -18.56 16.70 10.77
CA ASP A 45 -17.10 16.71 10.95
C ASP A 45 -16.73 16.39 12.41
N LEU A 46 -17.48 16.95 13.38
CA LEU A 46 -17.24 16.67 14.79
C LEU A 46 -17.52 15.22 15.14
N MET A 47 -18.56 14.62 14.55
CA MET A 47 -18.85 13.18 14.69
C MET A 47 -17.67 12.33 14.25
N VAL A 48 -17.10 12.62 13.08
CA VAL A 48 -15.93 11.91 12.57
C VAL A 48 -14.73 12.09 13.50
N LEU A 49 -14.54 13.31 14.04
CA LEU A 49 -13.46 13.61 14.98
C LEU A 49 -13.53 12.75 16.25
N LEU A 50 -14.73 12.50 16.78
CA LEU A 50 -14.93 11.65 17.94
C LEU A 50 -14.53 10.18 17.69
N LEU A 51 -14.53 9.74 16.44
CA LEU A 51 -14.12 8.39 16.03
C LEU A 51 -12.59 8.21 15.89
N LEU A 52 -11.82 9.29 16.05
CA LEU A 52 -10.34 9.20 16.00
C LEU A 52 -9.75 8.57 17.26
N GLY A 53 -10.43 8.62 18.40
CA GLY A 53 -10.02 7.91 19.62
C GLY A 53 -10.42 6.43 19.54
N ASP A 54 -9.53 5.53 19.93
CA ASP A 54 -9.81 4.09 19.83
C ASP A 54 -10.95 3.65 20.73
N GLU A 55 -10.97 4.10 21.98
CA GLU A 55 -12.02 3.74 22.93
C GLU A 55 -13.39 4.33 22.56
N SER A 56 -13.44 5.62 22.18
CA SER A 56 -14.67 6.27 21.74
C SER A 56 -15.21 5.63 20.46
N MET A 57 -14.36 5.29 19.52
CA MET A 57 -14.72 4.59 18.29
C MET A 57 -15.33 3.22 18.59
N GLN A 58 -14.67 2.41 19.41
CA GLN A 58 -15.20 1.08 19.76
C GLN A 58 -16.49 1.13 20.57
N LYS A 59 -16.64 2.10 21.44
CA LYS A 59 -17.87 2.32 22.18
C LYS A 59 -19.06 2.63 21.25
N LEU A 60 -18.82 3.41 20.20
CA LEU A 60 -19.84 3.78 19.22
C LEU A 60 -20.12 2.68 18.19
N PHE A 61 -19.18 1.77 17.99
CA PHE A 61 -19.35 0.61 17.11
C PHE A 61 -20.24 -0.47 17.74
N GLU A 62 -20.05 -0.77 19.00
CA GLU A 62 -20.82 -1.78 19.76
C GLU A 62 -20.98 -3.11 19.00
N GLY A 63 -19.87 -3.68 18.48
CA GLY A 63 -19.95 -4.94 17.73
C GLY A 63 -20.83 -4.87 16.48
N GLY A 64 -21.00 -3.71 15.89
CA GLY A 64 -21.85 -3.47 14.72
C GLY A 64 -23.31 -3.10 15.03
N LYS A 65 -23.69 -3.02 16.32
CA LYS A 65 -25.05 -2.70 16.76
C LYS A 65 -25.23 -1.24 17.19
N GLY A 66 -24.12 -0.49 17.29
CA GLY A 66 -24.14 0.89 17.74
C GLY A 66 -25.04 1.79 16.89
N SER A 67 -25.84 2.65 17.54
CA SER A 67 -26.74 3.56 16.84
C SER A 67 -26.00 4.55 15.95
N VAL A 68 -24.83 5.01 16.37
CA VAL A 68 -23.98 5.89 15.57
C VAL A 68 -23.46 5.17 14.33
N PHE A 69 -22.94 3.97 14.49
CA PHE A 69 -22.47 3.16 13.36
C PHE A 69 -23.61 2.93 12.36
N GLN A 70 -24.79 2.54 12.81
CA GLN A 70 -25.94 2.33 11.95
C GLN A 70 -26.38 3.62 11.24
N ARG A 71 -26.34 4.75 11.92
CA ARG A 71 -26.69 6.04 11.33
C ARG A 71 -25.66 6.45 10.25
N VAL A 72 -24.38 6.26 10.51
CA VAL A 72 -23.30 6.53 9.58
C VAL A 72 -23.42 5.69 8.30
N LEU A 73 -23.83 4.43 8.42
CA LEU A 73 -24.12 3.58 7.25
C LEU A 73 -25.18 4.19 6.34
N SER A 74 -26.18 4.85 6.93
CA SER A 74 -27.26 5.51 6.16
C SER A 74 -26.77 6.79 5.44
N TRP A 75 -25.66 7.38 5.85
CA TRP A 75 -25.11 8.58 5.23
C TRP A 75 -24.41 8.28 3.89
N ILE A 76 -23.86 7.09 3.72
CA ILE A 76 -23.14 6.72 2.49
C ILE A 76 -24.01 6.83 1.24
N PRO A 77 -25.25 6.31 1.18
CA PRO A 77 -26.12 6.47 0.04
C PRO A 77 -26.87 7.82 -0.03
N SER A 78 -26.65 8.72 0.91
CA SER A 78 -27.30 10.05 0.96
C SER A 78 -27.00 10.87 -0.30
N ASN A 79 -27.90 11.78 -0.65
CA ASN A 79 -27.67 12.76 -1.72
C ASN A 79 -26.80 13.95 -1.25
N SER A 80 -26.59 14.13 0.04
CA SER A 80 -25.71 15.15 0.59
C SER A 80 -24.25 14.74 0.44
N HIS A 81 -23.47 15.52 -0.31
CA HIS A 81 -22.01 15.28 -0.45
C HIS A 81 -21.30 15.33 0.91
N GLN A 82 -21.74 16.21 1.80
CA GLN A 82 -21.17 16.30 3.15
C GLN A 82 -21.40 15.02 3.95
N LEU A 83 -22.59 14.42 3.88
CA LEU A 83 -22.88 13.17 4.57
C LEU A 83 -22.20 11.97 3.91
N GLN A 84 -22.09 11.94 2.59
CA GLN A 84 -21.29 10.93 1.89
C GLN A 84 -19.84 10.94 2.37
N LEU A 85 -19.25 12.12 2.45
CA LEU A 85 -17.89 12.30 2.95
C LEU A 85 -17.77 11.86 4.41
N ALA A 86 -18.62 12.37 5.28
CA ALA A 86 -18.59 12.04 6.71
C ALA A 86 -18.82 10.53 6.93
N GLY A 87 -19.73 9.92 6.19
CA GLY A 87 -19.99 8.48 6.23
C GLY A 87 -18.78 7.65 5.85
N ALA A 88 -18.14 7.97 4.73
CA ALA A 88 -16.95 7.26 4.28
C ALA A 88 -15.76 7.42 5.25
N LEU A 89 -15.54 8.63 5.76
CA LEU A 89 -14.49 8.90 6.77
C LEU A 89 -14.77 8.16 8.08
N ALA A 90 -16.02 8.11 8.51
CA ALA A 90 -16.42 7.36 9.70
C ALA A 90 -16.13 5.87 9.54
N ILE A 91 -16.47 5.28 8.39
CA ILE A 91 -16.16 3.87 8.11
C ILE A 91 -14.65 3.63 8.12
N ALA A 92 -13.87 4.53 7.52
CA ALA A 92 -12.41 4.44 7.56
C ALA A 92 -11.87 4.43 9.00
N ASN A 93 -12.49 5.20 9.90
CA ASN A 93 -12.12 5.23 11.32
C ASN A 93 -12.57 3.96 12.08
N PHE A 94 -13.78 3.47 11.87
CA PHE A 94 -14.22 2.18 12.42
C PHE A 94 -13.35 1.02 11.94
N ALA A 95 -12.82 1.13 10.72
CA ALA A 95 -11.97 0.12 10.08
C ALA A 95 -10.51 0.12 10.58
N ARG A 96 -10.18 0.84 11.64
CA ARG A 96 -8.88 0.75 12.32
C ARG A 96 -8.76 -0.44 13.26
N ASN A 97 -9.85 -1.16 13.48
CA ASN A 97 -9.89 -2.40 14.25
C ASN A 97 -10.24 -3.56 13.33
N ASP A 98 -9.45 -4.62 13.37
CA ASP A 98 -9.60 -5.78 12.48
C ASP A 98 -10.94 -6.48 12.65
N GLY A 99 -11.41 -6.65 13.88
CA GLY A 99 -12.72 -7.25 14.15
C GLY A 99 -13.87 -6.45 13.53
N ASN A 100 -13.80 -5.13 13.60
CA ASN A 100 -14.75 -4.24 12.95
C ASN A 100 -14.71 -4.40 11.43
N CYS A 101 -13.52 -4.46 10.84
CA CYS A 101 -13.34 -4.68 9.40
C CYS A 101 -14.02 -5.98 8.94
N ILE A 102 -13.79 -7.06 9.66
CA ILE A 102 -14.38 -8.37 9.33
C ILE A 102 -15.90 -8.30 9.42
N HIS A 103 -16.42 -7.73 10.51
CA HIS A 103 -17.86 -7.57 10.69
C HIS A 103 -18.50 -6.73 9.57
N MET A 104 -17.90 -5.60 9.23
CA MET A 104 -18.43 -4.70 8.20
C MET A 104 -18.40 -5.34 6.81
N VAL A 105 -17.36 -6.05 6.44
CA VAL A 105 -17.29 -6.76 5.14
C VAL A 105 -18.34 -7.87 5.08
N ASP A 106 -18.52 -8.63 6.16
CA ASP A 106 -19.53 -9.68 6.23
C ASP A 106 -20.96 -9.13 6.13
N ASN A 107 -21.16 -7.86 6.46
CA ASN A 107 -22.49 -7.20 6.45
C ASN A 107 -22.67 -6.22 5.28
N GLY A 108 -21.88 -6.32 4.23
CA GLY A 108 -22.16 -5.66 2.95
C GLY A 108 -21.63 -4.24 2.79
N ILE A 109 -20.70 -3.77 3.62
CA ILE A 109 -20.13 -2.42 3.51
C ILE A 109 -19.42 -2.19 2.18
N VAL A 110 -18.81 -3.22 1.62
CA VAL A 110 -18.02 -3.11 0.39
C VAL A 110 -18.88 -2.63 -0.77
N GLN A 111 -20.06 -3.19 -0.94
CA GLN A 111 -20.96 -2.78 -2.02
C GLN A 111 -21.42 -1.33 -1.86
N LYS A 112 -21.69 -0.89 -0.64
CA LYS A 112 -22.06 0.51 -0.36
C LYS A 112 -20.93 1.49 -0.76
N LEU A 113 -19.69 1.14 -0.45
CA LEU A 113 -18.53 1.97 -0.80
C LEU A 113 -18.24 1.96 -2.30
N MET A 114 -18.40 0.82 -2.96
CA MET A 114 -18.25 0.73 -4.43
C MET A 114 -19.33 1.56 -5.15
N ASP A 115 -20.57 1.51 -4.69
CA ASP A 115 -21.65 2.33 -5.23
C ASP A 115 -21.37 3.82 -5.05
N LEU A 116 -20.83 4.20 -3.89
CA LEU A 116 -20.39 5.58 -3.65
C LEU A 116 -19.29 6.01 -4.61
N LEU A 117 -18.27 5.18 -4.82
CA LEU A 117 -17.21 5.46 -5.79
C LEU A 117 -17.76 5.62 -7.21
N ASP A 118 -18.67 4.74 -7.63
CA ASP A 118 -19.26 4.79 -8.97
C ASP A 118 -20.02 6.09 -9.21
N ARG A 119 -20.66 6.65 -8.20
CA ARG A 119 -21.35 7.95 -8.26
C ARG A 119 -20.39 9.12 -8.52
N HIS A 120 -19.12 8.98 -8.16
CA HIS A 120 -18.11 10.04 -8.21
C HIS A 120 -16.97 9.78 -9.21
N VAL A 121 -17.14 8.83 -10.13
CA VAL A 121 -16.13 8.56 -11.16
C VAL A 121 -15.99 9.75 -12.14
N GLU A 122 -17.11 10.33 -12.53
CA GLU A 122 -17.15 11.37 -13.55
C GLU A 122 -17.16 12.80 -13.02
N ASP A 123 -17.67 13.03 -11.83
CA ASP A 123 -17.82 14.37 -11.27
C ASP A 123 -16.54 14.95 -10.65
N GLY A 124 -15.51 14.13 -10.51
CA GLY A 124 -14.21 14.55 -9.97
C GLY A 124 -14.22 14.99 -8.52
N ASN A 125 -15.18 14.54 -7.71
CA ASN A 125 -15.23 14.87 -6.28
C ASN A 125 -14.10 14.15 -5.51
N VAL A 126 -12.94 14.77 -5.50
CA VAL A 126 -11.69 14.23 -4.92
C VAL A 126 -11.85 13.87 -3.44
N THR A 127 -12.57 14.69 -2.69
CA THR A 127 -12.71 14.50 -1.23
C THR A 127 -13.47 13.22 -0.91
N VAL A 128 -14.57 12.96 -1.60
CA VAL A 128 -15.35 11.72 -1.43
C VAL A 128 -14.59 10.51 -1.97
N GLN A 129 -13.96 10.64 -3.14
CA GLN A 129 -13.11 9.59 -3.72
C GLN A 129 -12.02 9.15 -2.74
N HIS A 130 -11.30 10.11 -2.19
CA HIS A 130 -10.24 9.85 -1.21
C HIS A 130 -10.77 9.15 0.05
N ALA A 131 -11.89 9.60 0.58
CA ALA A 131 -12.49 9.03 1.79
C ALA A 131 -12.95 7.57 1.56
N ALA A 132 -13.63 7.32 0.45
CA ALA A 132 -14.12 5.97 0.11
C ALA A 132 -12.95 4.99 -0.14
N LEU A 133 -11.93 5.43 -0.85
CA LEU A 133 -10.71 4.63 -1.05
C LEU A 133 -9.98 4.37 0.26
N SER A 134 -9.93 5.33 1.17
CA SER A 134 -9.33 5.16 2.50
C SER A 134 -10.06 4.07 3.30
N ALA A 135 -11.38 4.07 3.24
CA ALA A 135 -12.20 3.05 3.90
C ALA A 135 -11.94 1.66 3.31
N LEU A 136 -11.94 1.53 1.99
CA LEU A 136 -11.65 0.25 1.31
C LEU A 136 -10.24 -0.26 1.62
N ARG A 137 -9.24 0.62 1.64
CA ARG A 137 -7.87 0.27 2.00
C ARG A 137 -7.81 -0.35 3.41
N ASN A 138 -8.42 0.29 4.39
CA ASN A 138 -8.43 -0.21 5.77
C ASN A 138 -9.18 -1.54 5.91
N LEU A 139 -10.32 -1.67 5.24
CA LEU A 139 -11.11 -2.92 5.23
C LEU A 139 -10.34 -4.10 4.63
N ALA A 140 -9.38 -3.84 3.74
CA ALA A 140 -8.57 -4.86 3.09
C ALA A 140 -7.37 -5.34 3.92
N ILE A 141 -7.09 -4.71 5.07
CA ILE A 141 -5.95 -5.11 5.93
C ILE A 141 -6.11 -6.52 6.48
N PRO A 142 -7.24 -6.93 7.08
CA PRO A 142 -7.40 -8.30 7.54
C PRO A 142 -7.34 -9.31 6.39
N VAL A 143 -6.57 -10.36 6.56
CA VAL A 143 -6.34 -11.40 5.54
C VAL A 143 -7.65 -12.00 5.03
N VAL A 144 -8.58 -12.29 5.94
CA VAL A 144 -9.88 -12.92 5.60
C VAL A 144 -10.76 -12.05 4.70
N ASN A 145 -10.54 -10.74 4.70
CA ASN A 145 -11.30 -9.81 3.86
C ASN A 145 -10.81 -9.72 2.42
N LYS A 146 -9.54 -9.99 2.17
CA LYS A 146 -8.91 -9.78 0.85
C LYS A 146 -9.60 -10.56 -0.26
N ALA A 147 -9.78 -11.87 -0.08
CA ALA A 147 -10.44 -12.70 -1.08
C ALA A 147 -11.91 -12.30 -1.28
N LYS A 148 -12.63 -11.96 -0.22
CA LYS A 148 -14.01 -11.50 -0.29
C LYS A 148 -14.15 -10.20 -1.07
N MET A 149 -13.30 -9.24 -0.80
CA MET A 149 -13.29 -7.95 -1.48
C MET A 149 -12.88 -8.08 -2.95
N LEU A 150 -11.90 -8.92 -3.26
CA LEU A 150 -11.51 -9.22 -4.64
C LEU A 150 -12.65 -9.87 -5.41
N SER A 151 -13.34 -10.85 -4.82
CA SER A 151 -14.49 -11.51 -5.43
C SER A 151 -15.67 -10.56 -5.63
N ALA A 152 -15.80 -9.54 -4.79
CA ALA A 152 -16.85 -8.52 -4.92
C ALA A 152 -16.56 -7.49 -6.03
N GLY A 153 -15.37 -7.51 -6.63
CA GLY A 153 -15.01 -6.60 -7.72
C GLY A 153 -14.35 -5.30 -7.27
N VAL A 154 -13.77 -5.25 -6.07
CA VAL A 154 -13.14 -4.02 -5.56
C VAL A 154 -11.96 -3.57 -6.43
N ALA A 155 -11.12 -4.50 -6.91
CA ALA A 155 -9.98 -4.15 -7.75
C ALA A 155 -10.44 -3.42 -9.03
N GLU A 156 -11.43 -3.96 -9.72
CA GLU A 156 -11.99 -3.36 -10.94
C GLU A 156 -12.64 -1.99 -10.66
N ALA A 157 -13.34 -1.87 -9.54
CA ALA A 157 -13.97 -0.61 -9.15
C ALA A 157 -12.95 0.51 -8.89
N VAL A 158 -11.87 0.20 -8.18
CA VAL A 158 -10.84 1.20 -7.86
C VAL A 158 -9.95 1.54 -9.06
N LEU A 159 -9.76 0.61 -10.00
CA LEU A 159 -8.99 0.85 -11.23
C LEU A 159 -9.59 1.94 -12.11
N LYS A 160 -10.87 2.25 -11.97
CA LYS A 160 -11.51 3.39 -12.66
C LYS A 160 -10.85 4.73 -12.31
N PHE A 161 -10.15 4.81 -11.17
CA PHE A 161 -9.47 6.02 -10.69
C PHE A 161 -8.00 6.11 -11.13
N LEU A 162 -7.51 5.19 -11.97
CA LEU A 162 -6.16 5.28 -12.57
C LEU A 162 -5.94 6.57 -13.37
N ARG A 163 -6.99 7.13 -13.92
CA ARG A 163 -6.95 8.39 -14.67
C ARG A 163 -6.86 9.64 -13.81
N SER A 164 -6.99 9.51 -12.49
CA SER A 164 -6.94 10.66 -11.58
C SER A 164 -5.55 11.29 -11.56
N GLU A 165 -5.52 12.63 -11.70
CA GLU A 165 -4.31 13.43 -11.56
C GLU A 165 -4.15 14.00 -10.14
N MET A 166 -5.01 13.60 -9.22
CA MET A 166 -5.02 14.10 -7.85
C MET A 166 -4.19 13.20 -6.92
N PRO A 167 -3.07 13.68 -6.38
CA PRO A 167 -2.18 12.88 -5.54
C PRO A 167 -2.85 12.19 -4.35
N PRO A 168 -3.78 12.82 -3.61
CA PRO A 168 -4.47 12.12 -2.53
C PRO A 168 -5.26 10.89 -3.00
N VAL A 169 -5.90 10.96 -4.15
CA VAL A 169 -6.63 9.83 -4.75
C VAL A 169 -5.66 8.76 -5.24
N GLN A 170 -4.61 9.16 -5.94
CA GLN A 170 -3.55 8.26 -6.41
C GLN A 170 -2.94 7.47 -5.26
N PHE A 171 -2.59 8.14 -4.17
CA PHE A 171 -1.99 7.52 -2.99
C PHE A 171 -2.91 6.46 -2.36
N LYS A 172 -4.20 6.77 -2.21
CA LYS A 172 -5.16 5.83 -1.63
C LYS A 172 -5.52 4.67 -2.58
N LEU A 173 -5.60 4.94 -3.87
CA LEU A 173 -5.76 3.88 -4.88
C LEU A 173 -4.61 2.87 -4.80
N LEU A 174 -3.38 3.35 -4.79
CA LEU A 174 -2.17 2.51 -4.75
C LEU A 174 -2.13 1.68 -3.47
N GLY A 175 -2.41 2.29 -2.32
CA GLY A 175 -2.47 1.60 -1.04
C GLY A 175 -3.57 0.55 -0.99
N THR A 176 -4.73 0.82 -1.57
CA THR A 176 -5.85 -0.13 -1.64
C THR A 176 -5.47 -1.35 -2.47
N LEU A 177 -4.91 -1.16 -3.66
CA LEU A 177 -4.44 -2.26 -4.51
C LEU A 177 -3.36 -3.09 -3.81
N ARG A 178 -2.40 -2.44 -3.16
CA ARG A 178 -1.32 -3.13 -2.44
C ARG A 178 -1.86 -3.98 -1.29
N MET A 179 -2.84 -3.48 -0.53
CA MET A 179 -3.47 -4.26 0.54
C MET A 179 -4.24 -5.46 -0.01
N LEU A 180 -4.96 -5.27 -1.12
CA LEU A 180 -5.78 -6.35 -1.72
C LEU A 180 -4.96 -7.51 -2.23
N ILE A 181 -3.78 -7.26 -2.82
CA ILE A 181 -2.97 -8.32 -3.45
C ILE A 181 -2.02 -9.04 -2.49
N ASP A 182 -1.90 -8.56 -1.26
CA ASP A 182 -1.00 -9.17 -0.27
C ASP A 182 -1.39 -10.62 -0.03
N ALA A 183 -0.47 -11.54 -0.30
CA ALA A 183 -0.67 -12.99 -0.26
C ALA A 183 -1.83 -13.50 -1.16
N GLN A 184 -2.18 -12.76 -2.20
CA GLN A 184 -3.22 -13.10 -3.18
C GLN A 184 -2.60 -13.26 -4.58
N ALA A 185 -2.01 -14.43 -4.83
CA ALA A 185 -1.18 -14.68 -6.01
C ALA A 185 -1.94 -14.45 -7.34
N GLU A 186 -3.16 -14.95 -7.45
CA GLU A 186 -3.97 -14.80 -8.67
C GLU A 186 -4.31 -13.34 -8.96
N ALA A 187 -4.73 -12.59 -7.95
CA ALA A 187 -5.05 -11.16 -8.10
C ALA A 187 -3.80 -10.35 -8.45
N ALA A 188 -2.67 -10.63 -7.82
CA ALA A 188 -1.39 -10.01 -8.13
C ALA A 188 -0.98 -10.28 -9.58
N GLU A 189 -1.18 -11.50 -10.08
CA GLU A 189 -0.89 -11.85 -11.45
C GLU A 189 -1.80 -11.11 -12.45
N GLN A 190 -3.10 -11.13 -12.22
CA GLN A 190 -4.06 -10.44 -13.08
C GLN A 190 -3.78 -8.95 -13.17
N LEU A 191 -3.56 -8.29 -12.03
CA LEU A 191 -3.23 -6.87 -11.98
C LEU A 191 -1.85 -6.58 -12.60
N GLY A 192 -0.87 -7.43 -12.35
CA GLY A 192 0.49 -7.27 -12.89
C GLY A 192 0.59 -7.48 -14.41
N LYS A 193 -0.37 -8.16 -15.01
CA LYS A 193 -0.48 -8.31 -16.47
C LYS A 193 -1.28 -7.18 -17.11
N ASN A 194 -1.93 -6.33 -16.34
CA ASN A 194 -2.65 -5.17 -16.83
C ASN A 194 -1.67 -4.07 -17.25
N VAL A 195 -1.42 -3.98 -18.55
CA VAL A 195 -0.43 -3.04 -19.13
C VAL A 195 -0.73 -1.60 -18.75
N LYS A 196 -2.00 -1.19 -18.78
CA LYS A 196 -2.40 0.18 -18.42
C LYS A 196 -2.06 0.52 -16.97
N LEU A 197 -2.31 -0.43 -16.05
CA LEU A 197 -1.94 -0.26 -14.66
C LEU A 197 -0.42 -0.13 -14.51
N VAL A 198 0.33 -1.06 -15.08
CA VAL A 198 1.79 -1.08 -14.95
C VAL A 198 2.43 0.18 -15.55
N GLU A 199 1.99 0.61 -16.72
CA GLU A 199 2.46 1.86 -17.34
C GLU A 199 2.18 3.07 -16.45
N ARG A 200 0.99 3.14 -15.85
CA ARG A 200 0.64 4.23 -14.94
C ARG A 200 1.48 4.21 -13.66
N LEU A 201 1.76 3.03 -13.12
CA LEU A 201 2.66 2.87 -11.96
C LEU A 201 4.06 3.37 -12.27
N VAL A 202 4.60 3.02 -13.42
CA VAL A 202 5.94 3.47 -13.87
C VAL A 202 5.96 4.99 -14.01
N GLU A 203 4.91 5.58 -14.58
CA GLU A 203 4.76 7.03 -14.66
C GLU A 203 4.76 7.68 -13.27
N TRP A 204 3.99 7.14 -12.33
CA TRP A 204 3.93 7.67 -10.96
C TRP A 204 5.18 7.43 -10.13
N CYS A 205 6.00 6.44 -10.48
CA CYS A 205 7.33 6.27 -9.89
C CYS A 205 8.26 7.47 -10.17
N GLU A 206 7.95 8.27 -11.18
CA GLU A 206 8.71 9.47 -11.57
C GLU A 206 8.14 10.76 -10.95
N ALA A 207 7.08 10.68 -10.17
CA ALA A 207 6.38 11.81 -9.53
C ALA A 207 7.19 12.37 -8.35
N LYS A 208 8.29 13.05 -8.63
CA LYS A 208 9.25 13.56 -7.62
C LYS A 208 8.63 14.55 -6.63
N ASP A 209 7.59 15.28 -7.06
CA ASP A 209 6.91 16.27 -6.24
C ASP A 209 5.93 15.63 -5.23
N HIS A 210 5.66 14.34 -5.35
CA HIS A 210 4.72 13.59 -4.54
C HIS A 210 5.35 12.30 -4.02
N ALA A 211 6.20 12.43 -3.00
CA ALA A 211 6.96 11.31 -2.42
C ALA A 211 6.10 10.14 -1.99
N GLY A 212 4.89 10.39 -1.47
CA GLY A 212 3.95 9.34 -1.08
C GLY A 212 3.46 8.52 -2.27
N VAL A 213 3.09 9.17 -3.36
CA VAL A 213 2.65 8.51 -4.61
C VAL A 213 3.81 7.73 -5.22
N MET A 214 4.97 8.33 -5.30
CA MET A 214 6.18 7.69 -5.83
C MET A 214 6.52 6.43 -5.01
N GLY A 215 6.53 6.53 -3.69
CA GLY A 215 6.84 5.42 -2.79
C GLY A 215 5.83 4.28 -2.89
N GLU A 216 4.54 4.57 -2.87
CA GLU A 216 3.50 3.55 -3.00
C GLU A 216 3.49 2.90 -4.39
N SER A 217 3.79 3.65 -5.45
CA SER A 217 3.92 3.10 -6.80
C SER A 217 5.06 2.09 -6.91
N ASN A 218 6.22 2.43 -6.35
CA ASN A 218 7.37 1.52 -6.26
C ASN A 218 7.01 0.27 -5.46
N ARG A 219 6.35 0.43 -4.31
CA ARG A 219 5.94 -0.69 -3.47
C ARG A 219 4.94 -1.60 -4.17
N LEU A 220 4.00 -1.04 -4.93
CA LEU A 220 3.03 -1.84 -5.68
C LEU A 220 3.70 -2.62 -6.82
N LEU A 221 4.63 -2.02 -7.57
CA LEU A 221 5.40 -2.76 -8.58
C LEU A 221 6.12 -3.97 -7.96
N SER A 222 6.80 -3.75 -6.84
CA SER A 222 7.46 -4.84 -6.10
C SER A 222 6.47 -5.90 -5.64
N ALA A 223 5.33 -5.49 -5.08
CA ALA A 223 4.31 -6.39 -4.56
C ALA A 223 3.68 -7.26 -5.66
N LEU A 224 3.45 -6.71 -6.84
CA LEU A 224 2.93 -7.46 -7.99
C LEU A 224 3.85 -8.64 -8.35
N ILE A 225 5.15 -8.44 -8.28
CA ILE A 225 6.14 -9.51 -8.54
C ILE A 225 6.20 -10.49 -7.38
N ARG A 226 6.33 -9.99 -6.15
CA ARG A 226 6.53 -10.83 -4.95
C ARG A 226 5.35 -11.74 -4.66
N HIS A 227 4.13 -11.26 -4.85
CA HIS A 227 2.93 -12.04 -4.55
C HIS A 227 2.49 -12.94 -5.71
N SER A 228 2.68 -12.53 -6.96
CA SER A 228 2.34 -13.35 -8.12
C SER A 228 3.39 -14.40 -8.44
N LYS A 229 4.66 -14.09 -8.26
CA LYS A 229 5.81 -14.91 -8.73
C LYS A 229 5.63 -15.33 -10.18
N SER A 230 5.09 -14.44 -11.00
CA SER A 230 4.70 -14.71 -12.38
C SER A 230 5.72 -14.16 -13.37
N LYS A 231 6.14 -15.00 -14.30
CA LYS A 231 7.01 -14.58 -15.42
C LYS A 231 6.34 -13.52 -16.28
N ASP A 232 5.04 -13.65 -16.52
CA ASP A 232 4.27 -12.70 -17.34
C ASP A 232 4.20 -11.31 -16.70
N VAL A 233 4.05 -11.25 -15.38
CA VAL A 233 4.09 -9.98 -14.64
C VAL A 233 5.47 -9.33 -14.77
N ILE A 234 6.54 -10.10 -14.60
CA ILE A 234 7.91 -9.59 -14.75
C ILE A 234 8.13 -9.05 -16.16
N ARG A 235 7.73 -9.78 -17.19
CA ARG A 235 7.82 -9.35 -18.60
C ARG A 235 7.07 -8.04 -18.84
N THR A 236 5.86 -7.92 -18.31
CA THR A 236 5.05 -6.69 -18.42
C THR A 236 5.77 -5.50 -17.80
N ILE A 237 6.35 -5.68 -16.61
CA ILE A 237 7.10 -4.63 -15.91
C ILE A 237 8.38 -4.25 -16.66
N VAL A 238 9.11 -5.23 -17.19
CA VAL A 238 10.30 -4.98 -18.01
C VAL A 238 9.93 -4.16 -19.25
N GLN A 239 8.90 -4.58 -19.98
CA GLN A 239 8.45 -3.91 -21.20
C GLN A 239 7.97 -2.48 -20.94
N SER A 240 7.43 -2.21 -19.78
CA SER A 240 6.96 -0.89 -19.37
C SER A 240 8.04 0.01 -18.76
N GLY A 241 9.27 -0.48 -18.63
CA GLY A 241 10.38 0.29 -18.10
C GLY A 241 10.45 0.37 -16.58
N GLY A 242 9.86 -0.60 -15.87
CA GLY A 242 9.75 -0.57 -14.40
C GLY A 242 11.00 -1.02 -13.65
N ILE A 243 11.94 -1.71 -14.30
CA ILE A 243 13.12 -2.29 -13.62
C ILE A 243 13.97 -1.23 -12.94
N LYS A 244 14.24 -0.12 -13.61
CA LYS A 244 15.08 0.98 -13.05
C LYS A 244 14.50 1.51 -11.74
N HIS A 245 13.19 1.52 -11.57
CA HIS A 245 12.53 1.99 -10.36
C HIS A 245 12.67 1.01 -9.20
N LEU A 246 12.61 -0.29 -9.47
CA LEU A 246 12.89 -1.33 -8.48
C LEU A 246 14.35 -1.27 -8.01
N VAL A 247 15.28 -1.05 -8.93
CA VAL A 247 16.71 -0.89 -8.60
C VAL A 247 16.93 0.35 -7.74
N THR A 248 16.30 1.48 -8.10
CA THR A 248 16.38 2.71 -7.30
C THR A 248 15.79 2.50 -5.90
N MET A 249 14.70 1.76 -5.78
CA MET A 249 14.05 1.43 -4.50
C MET A 249 14.98 0.66 -3.56
N ALA A 250 15.92 -0.14 -4.09
CA ALA A 250 16.94 -0.82 -3.30
C ALA A 250 17.89 0.15 -2.58
N THR A 251 17.93 1.40 -2.99
CA THR A 251 18.73 2.47 -2.35
C THR A 251 17.92 3.31 -1.35
N SER A 252 16.69 2.95 -1.08
CA SER A 252 15.82 3.68 -0.14
C SER A 252 16.44 3.75 1.27
N GLU A 253 16.17 4.83 1.97
CA GLU A 253 16.53 4.98 3.39
C GLU A 253 15.65 4.10 4.30
N HIS A 254 14.52 3.62 3.79
CA HIS A 254 13.58 2.75 4.51
C HIS A 254 13.92 1.28 4.27
N VAL A 255 14.36 0.59 5.32
CA VAL A 255 14.76 -0.84 5.26
C VAL A 255 13.67 -1.73 4.69
N ILE A 256 12.41 -1.48 5.03
CA ILE A 256 11.27 -2.26 4.51
C ILE A 256 11.21 -2.15 2.98
N MET A 257 11.34 -0.94 2.45
CA MET A 257 11.31 -0.71 1.00
C MET A 257 12.54 -1.31 0.30
N GLN A 258 13.72 -1.17 0.89
CA GLN A 258 14.93 -1.82 0.38
C GLN A 258 14.73 -3.33 0.25
N ASN A 259 14.19 -3.95 1.31
CA ASN A 259 13.97 -5.39 1.36
C ASN A 259 12.94 -5.83 0.31
N GLU A 260 11.84 -5.11 0.19
CA GLU A 260 10.83 -5.38 -0.84
C GLU A 260 11.43 -5.30 -2.26
N ALA A 261 12.30 -4.34 -2.53
CA ALA A 261 12.99 -4.20 -3.80
C ALA A 261 13.94 -5.38 -4.08
N LEU A 262 14.77 -5.74 -3.10
CA LEU A 262 15.74 -6.82 -3.25
C LEU A 262 15.05 -8.17 -3.47
N VAL A 263 13.97 -8.45 -2.77
CA VAL A 263 13.20 -9.69 -2.95
C VAL A 263 12.56 -9.73 -4.35
N ALA A 264 11.98 -8.64 -4.80
CA ALA A 264 11.43 -8.55 -6.16
C ALA A 264 12.52 -8.76 -7.23
N LEU A 265 13.68 -8.12 -7.07
CA LEU A 265 14.81 -8.27 -7.98
C LEU A 265 15.37 -9.70 -7.99
N ALA A 266 15.40 -10.36 -6.83
CA ALA A 266 15.80 -11.76 -6.73
C ALA A 266 14.84 -12.69 -7.49
N LEU A 267 13.55 -12.44 -7.44
CA LEU A 267 12.55 -13.18 -8.22
C LEU A 267 12.70 -12.92 -9.72
N ILE A 268 12.98 -11.71 -10.12
CA ILE A 268 13.28 -11.35 -11.52
C ILE A 268 14.50 -12.16 -11.99
N ALA A 269 15.57 -12.16 -11.22
CA ALA A 269 16.80 -12.88 -11.55
C ALA A 269 16.59 -14.40 -11.60
N ALA A 270 15.72 -14.94 -10.75
CA ALA A 270 15.42 -16.37 -10.72
C ALA A 270 14.52 -16.84 -11.87
N LEU A 271 13.58 -16.00 -12.30
CA LEU A 271 12.52 -16.38 -13.23
C LEU A 271 12.70 -15.84 -14.66
N GLU A 272 13.26 -14.66 -14.81
CA GLU A 272 13.32 -13.94 -16.10
C GLU A 272 14.64 -13.14 -16.25
N LEU A 273 15.77 -13.71 -15.85
CA LEU A 273 17.05 -13.02 -15.86
C LEU A 273 17.43 -12.51 -17.25
N VAL A 274 17.31 -13.35 -18.28
CA VAL A 274 17.66 -12.99 -19.66
C VAL A 274 16.82 -11.80 -20.16
N THR A 275 15.55 -11.79 -19.84
CA THR A 275 14.63 -10.70 -20.22
C THR A 275 15.02 -9.38 -19.55
N ALA A 276 15.51 -9.42 -18.31
CA ALA A 276 15.78 -8.25 -17.50
C ALA A 276 17.26 -7.82 -17.50
N GLU A 277 18.19 -8.64 -17.98
CA GLU A 277 19.64 -8.43 -17.81
C GLU A 277 20.11 -7.06 -18.28
N LYS A 278 19.63 -6.60 -19.44
CA LYS A 278 20.01 -5.31 -20.00
C LYS A 278 19.54 -4.14 -19.14
N ASP A 279 18.32 -4.21 -18.65
CA ASP A 279 17.76 -3.16 -17.80
C ASP A 279 18.44 -3.14 -16.41
N LEU A 280 18.79 -4.31 -15.87
CA LEU A 280 19.54 -4.43 -14.63
C LEU A 280 20.97 -3.87 -14.79
N GLU A 281 21.62 -4.15 -15.90
CA GLU A 281 22.93 -3.60 -16.24
C GLU A 281 22.87 -2.07 -16.37
N ASN A 282 21.91 -1.55 -17.14
CA ASN A 282 21.72 -0.12 -17.35
C ASN A 282 21.39 0.64 -16.04
N ALA A 283 20.66 0.01 -15.13
CA ALA A 283 20.33 0.57 -13.83
C ALA A 283 21.47 0.45 -12.80
N GLN A 284 22.58 -0.17 -13.17
CA GLN A 284 23.77 -0.34 -12.33
C GLN A 284 23.47 -1.12 -11.03
N LEU A 285 22.70 -2.18 -11.13
CA LEU A 285 22.32 -2.99 -9.97
C LEU A 285 23.54 -3.57 -9.26
N VAL A 286 24.51 -4.09 -10.02
CA VAL A 286 25.74 -4.71 -9.45
C VAL A 286 26.50 -3.71 -8.59
N GLN A 287 26.66 -2.48 -9.07
CA GLN A 287 27.31 -1.39 -8.35
C GLN A 287 26.57 -1.02 -7.07
N ILE A 288 25.23 -0.99 -7.11
CA ILE A 288 24.38 -0.73 -5.94
C ILE A 288 24.55 -1.83 -4.90
N LEU A 289 24.54 -3.09 -5.31
CA LEU A 289 24.71 -4.22 -4.40
C LEU A 289 26.09 -4.21 -3.74
N HIS A 290 27.12 -3.85 -4.46
CA HIS A 290 28.46 -3.69 -3.90
C HIS A 290 28.46 -2.63 -2.79
N ARG A 291 27.84 -1.48 -3.01
CA ARG A 291 27.70 -0.42 -2.00
C ARG A 291 26.92 -0.89 -0.77
N LEU A 292 25.81 -1.59 -0.96
CA LEU A 292 25.01 -2.10 0.14
C LEU A 292 25.77 -3.10 1.02
N LEU A 293 26.57 -3.97 0.40
CA LEU A 293 27.42 -4.93 1.11
C LEU A 293 28.60 -4.29 1.81
N SER A 294 29.13 -3.20 1.25
CA SER A 294 30.28 -2.47 1.78
C SER A 294 29.93 -1.48 2.90
N ASP A 295 28.68 -1.07 2.99
CA ASP A 295 28.20 -0.12 4.01
C ASP A 295 27.91 -0.84 5.32
N ASP A 296 28.70 -0.53 6.36
CA ASP A 296 28.52 -1.11 7.68
C ASP A 296 27.15 -0.79 8.32
N ARG A 297 26.50 0.27 7.85
CA ARG A 297 25.17 0.69 8.32
C ARG A 297 24.03 -0.11 7.71
N SER A 298 24.28 -0.86 6.64
CA SER A 298 23.26 -1.71 6.02
C SER A 298 22.74 -2.75 7.00
N ALA A 299 21.41 -2.88 7.11
CA ALA A 299 20.79 -3.87 7.99
C ALA A 299 21.21 -5.30 7.59
N PRO A 300 21.27 -6.24 8.55
CA PRO A 300 21.63 -7.64 8.26
C PRO A 300 20.78 -8.27 7.16
N GLU A 301 19.48 -8.01 7.13
CA GLU A 301 18.57 -8.50 6.09
C GLU A 301 18.94 -8.00 4.70
N ILE A 302 19.37 -6.75 4.61
CA ILE A 302 19.78 -6.13 3.34
C ILE A 302 21.07 -6.77 2.83
N LYS A 303 22.02 -7.01 3.72
CA LYS A 303 23.27 -7.74 3.37
C LYS A 303 22.98 -9.15 2.89
N TYR A 304 22.14 -9.87 3.62
CA TYR A 304 21.70 -11.21 3.25
C TYR A 304 21.06 -11.25 1.87
N ASN A 305 20.05 -10.44 1.63
CA ASN A 305 19.31 -10.42 0.37
C ASN A 305 20.18 -9.92 -0.80
N SER A 306 21.11 -9.01 -0.55
CA SER A 306 22.06 -8.56 -1.57
C SER A 306 22.99 -9.68 -2.02
N MET A 307 23.46 -10.53 -1.09
CA MET A 307 24.29 -11.68 -1.42
C MET A 307 23.51 -12.76 -2.19
N VAL A 308 22.27 -13.03 -1.77
CA VAL A 308 21.37 -13.96 -2.50
C VAL A 308 21.17 -13.47 -3.94
N LEU A 309 20.93 -12.20 -4.10
CA LEU A 309 20.72 -11.60 -5.43
C LEU A 309 21.96 -11.70 -6.31
N ILE A 310 23.15 -11.40 -5.78
CA ILE A 310 24.41 -11.57 -6.52
C ILE A 310 24.57 -13.01 -7.03
N CYS A 311 24.27 -14.00 -6.21
CA CYS A 311 24.34 -15.41 -6.61
C CYS A 311 23.40 -15.74 -7.78
N ALA A 312 22.25 -15.07 -7.87
CA ALA A 312 21.33 -15.24 -8.98
C ALA A 312 21.77 -14.49 -10.25
N LEU A 313 22.39 -13.31 -10.10
CA LEU A 313 22.81 -12.47 -11.22
C LEU A 313 23.96 -13.06 -12.04
N ILE A 314 24.84 -13.84 -11.43
CA ILE A 314 25.98 -14.45 -12.12
C ILE A 314 25.58 -15.55 -13.13
N GLY A 315 24.30 -15.91 -13.18
CA GLY A 315 23.74 -16.74 -14.26
C GLY A 315 23.63 -16.03 -15.61
N SER A 316 23.82 -14.70 -15.64
CA SER A 316 23.89 -13.89 -16.86
C SER A 316 25.34 -13.51 -17.14
N GLU A 317 25.85 -13.80 -18.34
CA GLU A 317 27.23 -13.51 -18.71
C GLU A 317 27.60 -12.03 -18.58
N PRO A 318 26.80 -11.05 -19.04
CA PRO A 318 27.11 -9.64 -18.85
C PRO A 318 27.18 -9.23 -17.37
N LEU A 319 26.24 -9.70 -16.55
CA LEU A 319 26.22 -9.37 -15.13
C LEU A 319 27.33 -10.06 -14.36
N GLN A 320 27.68 -11.29 -14.72
CA GLN A 320 28.80 -12.02 -14.16
C GLN A 320 30.13 -11.25 -14.38
N LYS A 321 30.32 -10.71 -15.58
CA LYS A 321 31.51 -9.89 -15.89
C LYS A 321 31.58 -8.64 -15.02
N GLU A 322 30.45 -7.98 -14.78
CA GLU A 322 30.39 -6.83 -13.85
C GLU A 322 30.74 -7.24 -12.42
N VAL A 323 30.19 -8.35 -11.93
CA VAL A 323 30.48 -8.88 -10.59
C VAL A 323 31.98 -9.18 -10.45
N GLN A 324 32.57 -9.82 -11.43
CA GLN A 324 34.02 -10.12 -11.43
C GLN A 324 34.87 -8.86 -11.40
N SER A 325 34.43 -7.79 -12.05
CA SER A 325 35.18 -6.52 -12.12
C SER A 325 35.16 -5.71 -10.82
N MET A 326 34.33 -6.02 -9.87
CA MET A 326 34.06 -5.19 -8.68
C MET A 326 34.59 -5.74 -7.36
N ALA A 327 35.44 -6.76 -7.38
CA ALA A 327 36.05 -7.32 -6.17
C ALA A 327 35.06 -7.74 -5.06
N PHE A 328 33.93 -8.35 -5.42
CA PHE A 328 32.94 -8.85 -4.46
C PHE A 328 33.51 -9.88 -3.47
N LEU A 329 34.46 -10.69 -3.88
CA LEU A 329 35.09 -11.68 -3.01
C LEU A 329 35.69 -11.05 -1.76
N GLU A 330 36.33 -9.89 -1.88
CA GLU A 330 36.90 -9.18 -0.75
C GLU A 330 35.83 -8.71 0.24
N VAL A 331 34.77 -8.13 -0.27
CA VAL A 331 33.64 -7.65 0.56
C VAL A 331 32.92 -8.80 1.24
N VAL A 332 32.63 -9.87 0.51
CA VAL A 332 31.91 -11.05 1.01
C VAL A 332 32.77 -11.80 2.05
N SER A 333 34.07 -11.91 1.82
CA SER A 333 34.97 -12.56 2.79
C SER A 333 34.95 -11.89 4.16
N LYS A 334 34.85 -10.56 4.20
CA LYS A 334 34.73 -9.80 5.46
C LYS A 334 33.43 -10.11 6.20
N LEU A 335 32.36 -10.40 5.47
CA LEU A 335 31.04 -10.72 6.06
C LEU A 335 30.96 -12.12 6.68
N ARG A 336 31.93 -12.99 6.44
CA ARG A 336 32.02 -14.31 7.09
C ARG A 336 32.15 -14.21 8.60
N SER A 337 32.73 -13.13 9.11
CA SER A 337 32.85 -12.83 10.55
C SER A 337 31.74 -11.92 11.09
N HIS A 338 30.67 -11.73 10.35
CA HIS A 338 29.54 -10.90 10.77
C HIS A 338 28.85 -11.48 12.03
N GLU A 339 28.41 -10.60 12.93
CA GLU A 339 27.75 -10.98 14.17
C GLU A 339 26.46 -11.79 13.94
N ASN A 340 25.71 -11.46 12.90
CA ASN A 340 24.52 -12.19 12.50
C ASN A 340 24.92 -13.49 11.80
N LYS A 341 24.56 -14.62 12.39
CA LYS A 341 24.92 -15.96 11.89
C LYS A 341 24.38 -16.23 10.48
N THR A 342 23.17 -15.76 10.17
CA THR A 342 22.56 -15.94 8.86
C THR A 342 23.35 -15.20 7.78
N VAL A 343 23.79 -13.98 8.08
CA VAL A 343 24.67 -13.20 7.18
C VAL A 343 26.00 -13.90 6.98
N ALA A 344 26.64 -14.37 8.06
CA ALA A 344 27.93 -15.07 8.00
C ALA A 344 27.84 -16.36 7.18
N GLN A 345 26.79 -17.16 7.35
CA GLN A 345 26.56 -18.38 6.58
C GLN A 345 26.35 -18.08 5.09
N GLN A 346 25.52 -17.09 4.78
CA GLN A 346 25.30 -16.68 3.38
C GLN A 346 26.57 -16.16 2.75
N ALA A 347 27.40 -15.43 3.50
CA ALA A 347 28.69 -14.95 3.01
C ALA A 347 29.60 -16.12 2.58
N SER A 348 29.66 -17.19 3.38
CA SER A 348 30.42 -18.39 3.04
C SER A 348 29.91 -19.05 1.77
N LEU A 349 28.60 -19.19 1.61
CA LEU A 349 27.97 -19.76 0.40
C LEU A 349 28.24 -18.90 -0.83
N THR A 350 28.11 -17.59 -0.69
CA THR A 350 28.31 -16.64 -1.78
C THR A 350 29.78 -16.62 -2.23
N GLU A 351 30.72 -16.65 -1.27
CA GLU A 351 32.16 -16.73 -1.57
C GLU A 351 32.50 -17.99 -2.38
N GLN A 352 31.97 -19.16 -1.96
CA GLN A 352 32.17 -20.41 -2.70
C GLN A 352 31.64 -20.31 -4.13
N ARG A 353 30.46 -19.74 -4.29
CA ARG A 353 29.84 -19.62 -5.60
C ARG A 353 30.61 -18.67 -6.53
N LEU A 354 31.05 -17.53 -6.01
CA LEU A 354 31.86 -16.58 -6.77
C LEU A 354 33.22 -17.15 -7.16
N ALA A 355 33.83 -17.98 -6.31
CA ALA A 355 35.11 -18.61 -6.58
C ALA A 355 35.05 -19.70 -7.67
N VAL A 356 33.93 -20.40 -7.82
CA VAL A 356 33.77 -21.44 -8.85
C VAL A 356 33.61 -20.83 -10.24
N GLU A 357 33.10 -19.63 -10.34
CA GLU A 357 32.79 -18.97 -11.61
C GLU A 357 33.87 -17.90 -12.01
N SER A 358 34.92 -17.77 -11.21
CA SER A 358 36.09 -16.95 -11.52
C SER A 358 37.16 -17.80 -12.22
#